data_5091656d1a4d0e1b9efb4f6c47c4bbfa
#
_entry.id   5091656d1a4d0e1b9efb4f6c47c4bbfa
#
_cell.length_a   1.000
_cell.length_b   1.000
_cell.length_c   1.000
_cell.angle_alpha   90.00
_cell.angle_beta   90.00
_cell.angle_gamma   90.00
#
_symmetry.space_group_name_H-M   'P 1'
#
loop_
_entity.id
_entity.type
_entity.pdbx_description
1 polymer ?
#
loop_
_entity_poly.entity_id
_entity_poly.type
_entity_poly.pdbx_seq_one_letter_code
_entity_poly.pdbx_strand_id
1 'polypeptide(L)'
;MCLVTIGTKAQQLTHDFQNASLSEALIWIDHAQDNYKLNFIFDELEDFTVTTRLENVSVKDAVRQVCGFYPMHLTFDNQDIFIECTQK
;
A
#
# COMPACT_ATOMS: atom_id res chain seq x y z
N MET A 1 8.19 -26.05 17.52
CA MET A 1 8.25 -25.45 17.61
C MET A 1 8.35 -24.51 17.38
N CYS A 2 8.32 -24.14 17.43
CA CYS A 2 8.33 -23.20 17.31
C CYS A 2 8.64 -22.34 17.17
N LEU A 3 8.78 -21.82 16.98
CA LEU A 3 9.11 -20.99 16.92
C LEU A 3 9.32 -20.01 16.90
N VAL A 4 9.33 -19.63 16.75
CA VAL A 4 9.39 -18.62 16.83
C VAL A 4 9.75 -17.65 16.50
N THR A 5 9.63 -17.24 16.18
CA THR A 5 9.85 -16.30 15.79
C THR A 5 10.08 -15.23 15.98
N ILE A 6 10.35 -15.08 16.05
CA ILE A 6 10.59 -14.01 16.28
C ILE A 6 10.57 -12.88 15.76
N GLY A 7 10.32 -12.58 15.67
CA GLY A 7 10.12 -11.59 15.29
C GLY A 7 10.16 -10.79 14.43
N THR A 8 10.08 -10.53 13.97
CA THR A 8 10.08 -9.71 13.28
C THR A 8 9.56 -9.59 12.32
N LYS A 9 9.01 -9.48 12.05
CA LYS A 9 8.65 -9.47 11.20
C LYS A 9 8.06 -8.63 10.34
N ALA A 10 8.43 -8.46 9.37
CA ALA A 10 7.75 -7.63 8.44
C ALA A 10 6.48 -8.33 8.02
N GLN A 11 5.38 -7.62 8.05
CA GLN A 11 4.13 -8.18 7.58
C GLN A 11 4.14 -8.22 6.07
N GLN A 12 3.62 -9.31 5.53
CA GLN A 12 3.54 -9.47 4.09
C GLN A 12 2.08 -9.54 3.69
N LEU A 13 1.77 -8.94 2.56
CA LEU A 13 0.40 -8.75 2.13
C LEU A 13 0.11 -9.57 0.89
N THR A 14 -1.07 -10.18 0.90
CA THR A 14 -1.56 -10.93 -0.25
C THR A 14 -3.01 -10.53 -0.46
N HIS A 15 -3.31 -10.01 -1.62
CA HIS A 15 -4.66 -9.56 -1.92
C HIS A 15 -4.81 -9.32 -3.41
N ASP A 16 -6.01 -9.51 -3.90
CA ASP A 16 -6.33 -9.35 -5.32
C ASP A 16 -7.23 -8.13 -5.49
N PHE A 17 -6.73 -7.10 -6.14
CA PHE A 17 -7.53 -5.91 -6.44
C PHE A 17 -8.04 -5.99 -7.87
N GLN A 18 -9.33 -5.81 -8.04
CA GLN A 18 -9.93 -5.81 -9.38
C GLN A 18 -10.81 -4.57 -9.51
N ASN A 19 -10.40 -3.66 -10.38
CA ASN A 19 -11.10 -2.40 -10.60
C ASN A 19 -11.35 -1.65 -9.31
N ALA A 20 -10.40 -1.74 -8.40
CA ALA A 20 -10.51 -1.06 -7.12
C ALA A 20 -10.08 0.38 -7.27
N SER A 21 -10.74 1.29 -6.57
CA SER A 21 -10.25 2.64 -6.45
C SER A 21 -8.88 2.61 -5.78
N LEU A 22 -7.93 3.41 -6.29
CA LEU A 22 -6.61 3.48 -5.68
C LEU A 22 -6.71 3.89 -4.21
N SER A 23 -7.63 4.82 -3.90
CA SER A 23 -7.84 5.21 -2.50
C SER A 23 -8.29 4.04 -1.66
N GLU A 24 -9.19 3.22 -2.18
CA GLU A 24 -9.65 2.06 -1.43
C GLU A 24 -8.58 0.99 -1.30
N ALA A 25 -7.77 0.84 -2.35
CA ALA A 25 -6.65 -0.10 -2.27
C ALA A 25 -5.66 0.32 -1.18
N LEU A 26 -5.38 1.62 -1.08
CA LEU A 26 -4.49 2.12 -0.05
C LEU A 26 -5.10 1.98 1.34
N ILE A 27 -6.41 2.18 1.47
CA ILE A 27 -7.08 1.96 2.75
C ILE A 27 -6.96 0.50 3.16
N TRP A 28 -7.14 -0.42 2.20
CA TRP A 28 -6.99 -1.83 2.50
C TRP A 28 -5.58 -2.13 3.02
N ILE A 29 -4.56 -1.58 2.35
CA ILE A 29 -3.19 -1.80 2.79
C ILE A 29 -2.96 -1.22 4.18
N ASP A 30 -3.49 -0.02 4.43
CA ASP A 30 -3.33 0.62 5.72
C ASP A 30 -3.94 -0.20 6.84
N HIS A 31 -5.10 -0.80 6.59
CA HIS A 31 -5.80 -1.58 7.61
C HIS A 31 -5.27 -3.00 7.77
N ALA A 32 -4.54 -3.49 6.78
CA ALA A 32 -4.08 -4.87 6.79
C ALA A 32 -2.81 -5.06 7.63
N GLN A 33 -2.24 -3.99 8.12
CA GLN A 33 -0.99 -4.06 8.88
C GLN A 33 -0.91 -2.86 9.83
N ASP A 34 -0.02 -2.96 10.80
CA ASP A 34 0.13 -1.93 11.82
C ASP A 34 1.50 -1.26 11.80
N ASN A 35 2.38 -1.65 10.88
CA ASN A 35 3.75 -1.16 10.88
C ASN A 35 3.92 0.19 10.23
N TYR A 36 3.03 0.52 9.31
CA TYR A 36 3.13 1.76 8.55
C TYR A 36 1.78 2.44 8.51
N LYS A 37 1.83 3.75 8.46
CA LYS A 37 0.63 4.56 8.29
C LYS A 37 0.67 5.20 6.92
N LEU A 38 -0.37 4.99 6.12
CA LEU A 38 -0.46 5.56 4.80
C LEU A 38 -1.20 6.89 4.88
N ASN A 39 -0.60 7.92 4.29
CA ASN A 39 -1.14 9.27 4.30
C ASN A 39 -1.38 9.71 2.86
N PHE A 40 -2.62 9.99 2.54
CA PHE A 40 -2.98 10.41 1.18
C PHE A 40 -4.32 11.13 1.23
N ILE A 41 -4.64 11.83 0.15
CA ILE A 41 -5.91 12.52 0.05
C ILE A 41 -6.84 11.63 -0.76
N PHE A 42 -7.90 11.15 -0.11
CA PHE A 42 -8.80 10.16 -0.71
C PHE A 42 -9.36 10.67 -2.04
N ASP A 43 -9.83 11.91 -2.06
CA ASP A 43 -10.48 12.44 -3.26
C ASP A 43 -9.54 12.58 -4.44
N GLU A 44 -8.25 12.76 -4.18
CA GLU A 44 -7.28 12.89 -5.26
C GLU A 44 -7.04 11.58 -5.97
N LEU A 45 -7.20 10.47 -5.28
CA LEU A 45 -6.80 9.18 -5.79
C LEU A 45 -7.98 8.27 -6.11
N GLU A 46 -9.19 8.68 -5.76
CA GLU A 46 -10.33 7.76 -5.88
C GLU A 46 -10.71 7.48 -7.33
N ASP A 47 -10.35 8.37 -8.26
CA ASP A 47 -10.70 8.18 -9.67
C ASP A 47 -9.75 7.24 -10.40
N PHE A 48 -8.61 6.94 -9.80
CA PHE A 48 -7.69 5.97 -10.39
C PHE A 48 -8.12 4.57 -10.00
N THR A 49 -8.15 3.66 -10.95
CA THR A 49 -8.53 2.28 -10.66
C THR A 49 -7.31 1.38 -10.80
N VAL A 50 -7.29 0.34 -9.98
CA VAL A 50 -6.17 -0.57 -9.91
C VAL A 50 -6.67 -1.99 -10.04
N THR A 51 -6.06 -2.75 -10.93
CA THR A 51 -6.27 -4.19 -11.04
C THR A 51 -4.90 -4.83 -10.94
N THR A 52 -4.62 -5.41 -9.79
CA THR A 52 -3.34 -6.03 -9.56
C THR A 52 -3.45 -7.00 -8.40
N ARG A 53 -2.51 -7.91 -8.33
CA ARG A 53 -2.49 -8.89 -7.27
C ARG A 53 -1.23 -8.73 -6.44
N LEU A 54 -1.42 -8.57 -5.14
CA LEU A 54 -0.32 -8.58 -4.20
C LEU A 54 -0.10 -10.01 -3.76
N GLU A 55 1.13 -10.46 -3.85
CA GLU A 55 1.43 -11.84 -3.55
C GLU A 55 2.62 -11.88 -2.61
N ASN A 56 2.33 -11.92 -1.31
CA ASN A 56 3.35 -12.06 -0.29
C ASN A 56 4.41 -10.96 -0.37
N VAL A 57 3.94 -9.70 -0.48
CA VAL A 57 4.83 -8.56 -0.64
C VAL A 57 4.85 -7.72 0.65
N SER A 58 5.95 -7.00 0.85
CA SER A 58 6.05 -6.10 1.98
C SER A 58 5.11 -4.91 1.80
N VAL A 59 4.87 -4.17 2.89
CA VAL A 59 3.99 -3.00 2.81
C VAL A 59 4.52 -1.99 1.81
N LYS A 60 5.83 -1.71 1.85
CA LYS A 60 6.41 -0.75 0.91
C LYS A 60 6.25 -1.21 -0.53
N ASP A 61 6.47 -2.48 -0.78
CA ASP A 61 6.33 -3.02 -2.12
C ASP A 61 4.88 -3.01 -2.57
N ALA A 62 3.95 -3.28 -1.65
CA ALA A 62 2.53 -3.22 -1.98
C ALA A 62 2.13 -1.81 -2.41
N VAL A 63 2.58 -0.80 -1.67
CA VAL A 63 2.27 0.58 -2.01
C VAL A 63 2.87 0.93 -3.37
N ARG A 64 4.12 0.56 -3.59
CA ARG A 64 4.76 0.82 -4.88
C ARG A 64 4.02 0.13 -6.02
N GLN A 65 3.55 -1.07 -5.78
CA GLN A 65 2.87 -1.83 -6.83
C GLN A 65 1.54 -1.19 -7.21
N VAL A 66 0.71 -0.84 -6.22
CA VAL A 66 -0.59 -0.25 -6.54
C VAL A 66 -0.45 1.16 -7.08
N CYS A 67 0.56 1.90 -6.65
CA CYS A 67 0.76 3.28 -7.12
C CYS A 67 1.56 3.33 -8.41
N GLY A 68 2.18 2.24 -8.80
CA GLY A 68 3.08 2.23 -9.95
C GLY A 68 2.42 2.38 -11.30
N PHE A 69 1.09 2.29 -11.33
CA PHE A 69 0.36 2.44 -12.60
C PHE A 69 0.12 3.90 -12.96
N TYR A 70 0.38 4.81 -12.04
CA TYR A 70 0.08 6.23 -12.22
C TYR A 70 1.24 7.07 -11.72
N PRO A 71 1.33 8.32 -12.16
CA PRO A 71 2.42 9.20 -11.69
C PRO A 71 2.15 9.66 -10.26
N MET A 72 2.77 9.00 -9.34
CA MET A 72 2.62 9.27 -7.92
C MET A 72 3.98 9.53 -7.30
N HIS A 73 3.99 10.44 -6.33
CA HIS A 73 5.18 10.70 -5.54
C HIS A 73 5.03 10.01 -4.19
N LEU A 74 5.98 9.16 -3.87
CA LEU A 74 5.96 8.40 -2.63
C LEU A 74 7.11 8.86 -1.75
N THR A 75 6.78 9.15 -0.49
CA THR A 75 7.78 9.54 0.49
C THR A 75 7.68 8.58 1.66
N PHE A 76 8.80 7.98 2.02
CA PHE A 76 8.86 7.05 3.15
C PHE A 76 9.63 7.74 4.27
N ASP A 77 8.97 7.94 5.39
CA ASP A 77 9.56 8.62 6.53
C ASP A 77 9.24 7.81 7.78
N ASN A 78 10.22 7.01 8.24
CA ASN A 78 10.02 6.11 9.36
C ASN A 78 8.83 5.19 9.09
N GLN A 79 7.76 5.36 9.86
CA GLN A 79 6.57 4.53 9.72
C GLN A 79 5.48 5.20 8.93
N ASP A 80 5.74 6.40 8.41
CA ASP A 80 4.75 7.12 7.61
C ASP A 80 5.09 6.98 6.13
N ILE A 81 4.06 6.72 5.34
CA ILE A 81 4.19 6.67 3.89
C ILE A 81 3.25 7.73 3.33
N PHE A 82 3.81 8.68 2.59
CA PHE A 82 3.04 9.76 2.00
C PHE A 82 2.89 9.52 0.50
N ILE A 83 1.67 9.58 0.03
CA ILE A 83 1.35 9.32 -1.37
C ILE A 83 0.68 10.55 -1.95
N GLU A 84 1.30 11.13 -2.96
CA GLU A 84 0.79 12.33 -3.62
C GLU A 84 0.66 12.09 -5.11
N CYS A 85 -0.45 12.55 -5.67
CA CYS A 85 -0.62 12.53 -7.11
C CYS A 85 0.18 13.68 -7.72
N THR A 86 1.07 13.35 -8.66
CA THR A 86 1.88 14.38 -9.31
C THR A 86 1.31 14.83 -10.63
N GLN A 87 0.24 14.20 -11.06
CA GLN A 87 -0.42 14.56 -12.31
C GLN A 87 -1.33 15.75 -12.09
N LYS A 88 -1.21 16.73 -12.95
CA LYS A 88 -2.04 17.92 -12.89
C LYS A 88 -3.18 17.86 -13.87
#